data_a2c1e9ab5bbb96451c9a7a147f4492c4
#
_entry.id   a2c1e9ab5bbb96451c9a7a147f4492c4
#
_cell.length_a   1.000
_cell.length_b   1.000
_cell.length_c   1.000
_cell.angle_alpha   90.00
_cell.angle_beta   90.00
_cell.angle_gamma   90.00
#
_symmetry.space_group_name_H-M   'P 1'
#
loop_
_entity.id
_entity.type
_entity.pdbx_description
1 polymer ?
#
loop_
_entity_poly.entity_id
_entity_poly.type
_entity_poly.pdbx_seq_one_letter_code
_entity_poly.pdbx_strand_id
1 'polypeptide(L)'
;LILLDGGYIQNEDVAADLATDLKQVQEFYKSYQFSSWESYLEHEKAYYQRWSDVVQRAALAKMTEDEDKRIISKTKLSTYEAAIKSLHIYPSKVIYSEVECPILLLRSSLPEASNAMKEVAAKRLIRAASDATDQIIPNAGHNLHIDAPHEVANRIKKWIEVHKNYDRENLKRRNVWE
;
A
#
# COMPACT_ATOMS: atom_id res chain seq x y z
N LEU A 1 -0.32 14.05 -4.46
CA LEU A 1 -0.59 12.62 -4.26
C LEU A 1 0.40 12.03 -3.27
N ILE A 2 -0.08 11.24 -2.30
CA ILE A 2 0.80 10.55 -1.33
C ILE A 2 0.58 9.04 -1.48
N LEU A 3 1.65 8.30 -1.72
CA LEU A 3 1.68 6.86 -1.86
C LEU A 3 2.39 6.24 -0.65
N LEU A 4 1.69 5.39 0.10
CA LEU A 4 2.23 4.69 1.27
C LEU A 4 2.52 3.24 0.89
N ASP A 5 3.75 2.96 0.48
CA ASP A 5 4.28 1.67 0.03
C ASP A 5 3.41 0.97 -1.03
N GLY A 6 2.69 1.75 -1.83
CA GLY A 6 1.75 1.24 -2.84
C GLY A 6 1.78 2.05 -4.13
N GLY A 7 1.17 1.48 -5.19
CA GLY A 7 0.99 2.16 -6.47
C GLY A 7 2.25 2.28 -7.36
N TYR A 8 3.39 1.72 -6.97
CA TYR A 8 4.64 1.81 -7.73
C TYR A 8 5.22 0.45 -8.17
N ILE A 9 4.94 -0.62 -7.43
CA ILE A 9 5.31 -1.99 -7.81
C ILE A 9 4.29 -2.51 -8.83
N GLN A 10 4.78 -3.16 -9.88
CA GLN A 10 3.98 -3.77 -10.94
C GLN A 10 4.09 -5.28 -10.88
N ASN A 11 3.15 -6.01 -11.49
CA ASN A 11 3.18 -7.47 -11.55
C ASN A 11 4.46 -8.00 -12.22
N GLU A 12 4.99 -7.27 -13.22
CA GLU A 12 6.26 -7.60 -13.87
C GLU A 12 7.48 -7.53 -12.93
N ASP A 13 7.43 -6.71 -11.88
CA ASP A 13 8.51 -6.61 -10.90
C ASP A 13 8.62 -7.85 -10.01
N VAL A 14 7.51 -8.53 -9.82
CA VAL A 14 7.40 -9.76 -9.01
C VAL A 14 7.29 -11.02 -9.86
N ALA A 15 7.44 -10.90 -11.20
CA ALA A 15 7.35 -11.97 -12.18
C ALA A 15 6.06 -12.81 -12.05
N ALA A 16 4.95 -12.17 -11.69
CA ALA A 16 3.68 -12.82 -11.45
C ALA A 16 2.79 -12.72 -12.69
N ASP A 17 2.23 -13.86 -13.12
CA ASP A 17 1.14 -13.91 -14.07
C ASP A 17 -0.21 -13.99 -13.34
N LEU A 18 -1.29 -13.62 -14.04
CA LEU A 18 -2.62 -13.57 -13.44
C LEU A 18 -3.08 -14.91 -12.86
N ALA A 19 -2.77 -16.03 -13.50
CA ALA A 19 -3.21 -17.35 -13.03
C ALA A 19 -2.50 -17.74 -11.74
N THR A 20 -1.19 -17.45 -11.66
CA THR A 20 -0.37 -17.64 -10.45
C THR A 20 -0.87 -16.78 -9.31
N ASP A 21 -1.12 -15.49 -9.55
CA ASP A 21 -1.61 -14.57 -8.52
C ASP A 21 -3.01 -14.95 -8.01
N LEU A 22 -3.92 -15.34 -8.91
CA LEU A 22 -5.24 -15.82 -8.50
C LEU A 22 -5.15 -17.08 -7.64
N LYS A 23 -4.25 -18.02 -8.00
CA LYS A 23 -4.02 -19.20 -7.19
C LYS A 23 -3.47 -18.86 -5.81
N GLN A 24 -2.48 -17.98 -5.74
CA GLN A 24 -1.89 -17.53 -4.47
C GLN A 24 -2.93 -16.86 -3.57
N VAL A 25 -3.78 -15.99 -4.11
CA VAL A 25 -4.82 -15.34 -3.32
C VAL A 25 -5.88 -16.30 -2.83
N GLN A 26 -6.22 -17.32 -3.63
CA GLN A 26 -7.14 -18.39 -3.21
C GLN A 26 -6.55 -19.25 -2.09
N GLU A 27 -5.27 -19.60 -2.18
CA GLU A 27 -4.55 -20.33 -1.14
C GLU A 27 -4.43 -19.51 0.14
N PHE A 28 -4.06 -18.23 0.02
CA PHE A 28 -4.05 -17.28 1.14
C PHE A 28 -5.43 -17.21 1.81
N TYR A 29 -6.50 -17.00 1.05
CA TYR A 29 -7.85 -16.88 1.60
C TYR A 29 -8.29 -18.13 2.37
N LYS A 30 -7.94 -19.34 1.85
CA LYS A 30 -8.22 -20.61 2.52
C LYS A 30 -7.41 -20.79 3.80
N SER A 31 -6.17 -20.33 3.84
CA SER A 31 -5.29 -20.46 5.00
C SER A 31 -5.53 -19.36 6.05
N TYR A 32 -6.12 -18.22 5.65
CA TYR A 32 -6.37 -17.07 6.54
C TYR A 32 -7.69 -17.23 7.30
N GLN A 33 -7.82 -18.37 8.00
CA GLN A 33 -8.94 -18.75 8.86
C GLN A 33 -8.38 -19.25 10.18
N PHE A 34 -9.01 -18.88 11.29
CA PHE A 34 -8.51 -19.16 12.62
C PHE A 34 -9.58 -19.83 13.47
N SER A 35 -9.15 -20.71 14.39
CA SER A 35 -10.04 -21.42 15.31
C SER A 35 -10.55 -20.56 16.46
N SER A 36 -9.90 -19.42 16.71
CA SER A 36 -10.29 -18.49 17.78
C SER A 36 -9.79 -17.07 17.51
N TRP A 37 -10.38 -16.07 18.16
CA TRP A 37 -9.91 -14.69 18.18
C TRP A 37 -8.47 -14.58 18.74
N GLU A 38 -8.12 -15.42 19.70
CA GLU A 38 -6.79 -15.43 20.29
C GLU A 38 -5.73 -15.85 19.28
N SER A 39 -5.94 -16.97 18.57
CA SER A 39 -5.02 -17.43 17.53
C SER A 39 -4.88 -16.43 16.36
N TYR A 40 -5.97 -15.75 16.02
CA TYR A 40 -5.92 -14.67 15.03
C TYR A 40 -5.07 -13.49 15.52
N LEU A 41 -5.29 -13.03 16.75
CA LEU A 41 -4.54 -11.89 17.29
C LEU A 41 -3.06 -12.20 17.49
N GLU A 42 -2.69 -13.42 17.84
CA GLU A 42 -1.29 -13.88 17.89
C GLU A 42 -0.64 -13.83 16.52
N HIS A 43 -1.35 -14.30 15.48
CA HIS A 43 -0.89 -14.20 14.10
C HIS A 43 -0.67 -12.74 13.66
N GLU A 44 -1.62 -11.84 13.92
CA GLU A 44 -1.49 -10.43 13.58
C GLU A 44 -0.35 -9.74 14.35
N LYS A 45 -0.16 -10.05 15.63
CA LYS A 45 0.97 -9.52 16.42
C LYS A 45 2.33 -9.87 15.83
N ALA A 46 2.47 -11.08 15.28
CA ALA A 46 3.70 -11.52 14.65
C ALA A 46 3.98 -10.79 13.31
N TYR A 47 2.95 -10.31 12.66
CA TYR A 47 3.07 -9.62 11.36
C TYR A 47 3.48 -8.14 11.48
N TYR A 48 2.95 -7.41 12.48
CA TYR A 48 3.21 -5.98 12.64
C TYR A 48 4.48 -5.70 13.44
N GLN A 49 5.29 -4.74 13.01
CA GLN A 49 6.47 -4.27 13.77
C GLN A 49 6.08 -3.53 15.05
N ARG A 50 4.86 -3.02 15.11
CA ARG A 50 4.31 -2.32 16.27
C ARG A 50 2.90 -2.81 16.55
N TRP A 51 2.66 -3.17 17.81
CA TRP A 51 1.35 -3.55 18.31
C TRP A 51 0.82 -2.55 19.35
N SER A 52 -0.45 -2.20 19.28
CA SER A 52 -1.14 -1.31 20.22
C SER A 52 -2.63 -1.63 20.24
N ASP A 53 -3.36 -1.09 21.22
CA ASP A 53 -4.81 -1.26 21.30
C ASP A 53 -5.55 -0.75 20.05
N VAL A 54 -5.03 0.30 19.41
CA VAL A 54 -5.59 0.82 18.16
C VAL A 54 -5.40 -0.18 17.03
N VAL A 55 -4.20 -0.76 16.89
CA VAL A 55 -3.90 -1.79 15.88
C VAL A 55 -4.72 -3.04 16.15
N GLN A 56 -4.85 -3.47 17.40
CA GLN A 56 -5.70 -4.60 17.77
C GLN A 56 -7.17 -4.38 17.38
N ARG A 57 -7.74 -3.22 17.69
CA ARG A 57 -9.12 -2.91 17.27
C ARG A 57 -9.27 -2.89 15.74
N ALA A 58 -8.30 -2.36 15.02
CA ALA A 58 -8.30 -2.37 13.56
C ALA A 58 -8.20 -3.79 12.98
N ALA A 59 -7.39 -4.66 13.60
CA ALA A 59 -7.30 -6.07 13.25
C ALA A 59 -8.63 -6.79 13.45
N LEU A 60 -9.25 -6.65 14.64
CA LEU A 60 -10.55 -7.26 14.94
C LEU A 60 -11.66 -6.79 13.97
N ALA A 61 -11.61 -5.54 13.54
CA ALA A 61 -12.62 -4.99 12.63
C ALA A 61 -12.63 -5.64 11.23
N LYS A 62 -11.54 -6.27 10.81
CA LYS A 62 -11.40 -6.95 9.49
C LYS A 62 -12.07 -8.32 9.46
N MET A 63 -12.30 -8.93 10.61
CA MET A 63 -12.70 -10.33 10.74
C MET A 63 -14.10 -10.46 11.31
N THR A 64 -14.68 -11.64 11.10
CA THR A 64 -15.97 -12.05 11.66
C THR A 64 -15.95 -13.54 11.99
N GLU A 65 -16.89 -13.97 12.81
CA GLU A 65 -17.12 -15.39 13.09
C GLU A 65 -18.12 -15.97 12.08
N ASP A 66 -17.83 -17.14 11.53
CA ASP A 66 -18.76 -17.87 10.65
C ASP A 66 -19.67 -18.82 11.46
N GLU A 67 -20.53 -19.58 10.75
CA GLU A 67 -21.46 -20.53 11.37
C GLU A 67 -20.76 -21.69 12.11
N ASP A 68 -19.54 -22.04 11.69
CA ASP A 68 -18.69 -23.07 12.30
C ASP A 68 -17.80 -22.52 13.43
N LYS A 69 -18.02 -21.28 13.88
CA LYS A 69 -17.21 -20.60 14.91
C LYS A 69 -15.78 -20.30 14.51
N ARG A 70 -15.45 -20.36 13.22
CA ARG A 70 -14.12 -19.96 12.71
C ARG A 70 -14.07 -18.44 12.51
N ILE A 71 -12.92 -17.87 12.78
CA ILE A 71 -12.64 -16.46 12.53
C ILE A 71 -12.17 -16.31 11.08
N ILE A 72 -12.95 -15.63 10.26
CA ILE A 72 -12.77 -15.46 8.83
C ILE A 72 -12.76 -13.99 8.42
N SER A 73 -12.15 -13.68 7.27
CA SER A 73 -12.16 -12.33 6.71
C SER A 73 -13.57 -11.88 6.33
N LYS A 74 -13.93 -10.65 6.68
CA LYS A 74 -15.14 -9.98 6.15
C LYS A 74 -15.04 -9.72 4.65
N THR A 75 -13.83 -9.55 4.13
CA THR A 75 -13.61 -9.37 2.69
C THR A 75 -13.75 -10.72 1.99
N LYS A 76 -14.65 -10.81 1.04
CA LYS A 76 -14.92 -12.06 0.28
C LYS A 76 -13.79 -12.38 -0.68
N LEU A 77 -13.56 -13.67 -0.96
CA LEU A 77 -12.58 -14.13 -1.96
C LEU A 77 -12.77 -13.42 -3.32
N SER A 78 -14.01 -13.28 -3.77
CA SER A 78 -14.33 -12.61 -5.04
C SER A 78 -13.83 -11.16 -5.11
N THR A 79 -13.77 -10.45 -3.97
CA THR A 79 -13.22 -9.10 -3.89
C THR A 79 -11.71 -9.10 -4.06
N TYR A 80 -11.00 -10.04 -3.43
CA TYR A 80 -9.57 -10.21 -3.62
C TYR A 80 -9.23 -10.57 -5.07
N GLU A 81 -9.97 -11.52 -5.67
CA GLU A 81 -9.78 -11.90 -7.07
C GLU A 81 -10.06 -10.73 -8.04
N ALA A 82 -11.09 -9.92 -7.77
CA ALA A 82 -11.39 -8.74 -8.57
C ALA A 82 -10.29 -7.69 -8.47
N ALA A 83 -9.72 -7.47 -7.28
CA ALA A 83 -8.60 -6.56 -7.08
C ALA A 83 -7.36 -7.03 -7.85
N ILE A 84 -7.00 -8.31 -7.77
CA ILE A 84 -5.87 -8.89 -8.53
C ILE A 84 -6.07 -8.72 -10.04
N LYS A 85 -7.25 -9.07 -10.55
CA LYS A 85 -7.59 -8.89 -11.98
C LYS A 85 -7.45 -7.42 -12.40
N SER A 86 -7.92 -6.48 -11.56
CA SER A 86 -7.82 -5.06 -11.84
C SER A 86 -6.36 -4.59 -11.93
N LEU A 87 -5.48 -5.05 -11.05
CA LEU A 87 -4.05 -4.70 -11.08
C LEU A 87 -3.35 -5.20 -12.36
N HIS A 88 -3.78 -6.35 -12.90
CA HIS A 88 -3.25 -6.86 -14.18
C HIS A 88 -3.78 -6.11 -15.40
N ILE A 89 -5.06 -5.68 -15.38
CA ILE A 89 -5.70 -4.97 -16.50
C ILE A 89 -5.27 -3.49 -16.52
N TYR A 90 -5.13 -2.88 -15.36
CA TYR A 90 -4.85 -1.43 -15.19
C TYR A 90 -3.58 -1.20 -14.38
N PRO A 91 -2.39 -1.55 -14.92
CA PRO A 91 -1.13 -1.31 -14.21
C PRO A 91 -0.91 0.19 -14.01
N SER A 92 -0.61 0.60 -12.77
CA SER A 92 -0.48 2.02 -12.42
C SER A 92 0.61 2.76 -13.20
N LYS A 93 1.61 2.06 -13.71
CA LYS A 93 2.70 2.66 -14.51
C LYS A 93 2.23 3.41 -15.76
N VAL A 94 1.09 3.04 -16.33
CA VAL A 94 0.58 3.67 -17.57
C VAL A 94 0.07 5.08 -17.35
N ILE A 95 -0.24 5.46 -16.11
CA ILE A 95 -0.76 6.78 -15.77
C ILE A 95 0.24 7.70 -15.07
N TYR A 96 1.49 7.24 -14.82
CA TYR A 96 2.46 8.07 -14.06
C TYR A 96 2.74 9.41 -14.75
N SER A 97 2.85 9.43 -16.08
CA SER A 97 3.09 10.65 -16.85
C SER A 97 1.88 11.58 -16.92
N GLU A 98 0.69 11.08 -16.60
CA GLU A 98 -0.56 11.86 -16.61
C GLU A 98 -0.85 12.49 -15.24
N VAL A 99 -0.09 12.11 -14.19
CA VAL A 99 -0.25 12.70 -12.86
C VAL A 99 0.41 14.08 -12.83
N GLU A 100 -0.42 15.11 -12.84
CA GLU A 100 0.01 16.51 -12.85
C GLU A 100 0.40 17.06 -11.49
N CYS A 101 -0.10 16.46 -10.38
CA CYS A 101 0.21 16.90 -9.04
C CYS A 101 1.51 16.27 -8.51
N PRO A 102 2.25 16.95 -7.61
CA PRO A 102 3.41 16.37 -6.96
C PRO A 102 3.11 15.04 -6.29
N ILE A 103 4.02 14.08 -6.39
CA ILE A 103 3.91 12.74 -5.77
C ILE A 103 4.93 12.61 -4.64
N LEU A 104 4.48 12.20 -3.46
CA LEU A 104 5.33 11.67 -2.41
C LEU A 104 5.15 10.16 -2.33
N LEU A 105 6.21 9.41 -2.64
CA LEU A 105 6.27 7.98 -2.38
C LEU A 105 7.03 7.75 -1.07
N LEU A 106 6.37 7.14 -0.08
CA LEU A 106 7.00 6.63 1.13
C LEU A 106 7.09 5.11 1.01
N ARG A 107 8.31 4.56 1.00
CA ARG A 107 8.56 3.11 0.89
C ARG A 107 8.92 2.48 2.22
N SER A 108 8.48 1.25 2.43
CA SER A 108 8.94 0.42 3.54
C SER A 108 10.38 -0.06 3.31
N SER A 109 11.13 -0.25 4.41
CA SER A 109 12.47 -0.84 4.38
C SER A 109 12.47 -2.36 4.63
N LEU A 110 11.32 -2.92 5.02
CA LEU A 110 11.17 -4.35 5.31
C LEU A 110 10.17 -5.01 4.34
N PRO A 111 10.33 -6.30 4.01
CA PRO A 111 11.53 -7.09 4.27
C PRO A 111 12.72 -6.61 3.42
N GLU A 112 13.93 -6.69 3.96
CA GLU A 112 15.15 -6.21 3.27
C GLU A 112 15.38 -6.86 1.91
N ALA A 113 15.03 -8.14 1.77
CA ALA A 113 15.17 -8.89 0.53
C ALA A 113 14.42 -8.27 -0.66
N SER A 114 13.37 -7.47 -0.41
CA SER A 114 12.60 -6.79 -1.47
C SER A 114 13.13 -5.40 -1.84
N ASN A 115 14.11 -4.85 -1.12
CA ASN A 115 14.54 -3.46 -1.28
C ASN A 115 15.12 -3.17 -2.66
N ALA A 116 15.89 -4.10 -3.26
CA ALA A 116 16.44 -3.92 -4.61
C ALA A 116 15.32 -3.78 -5.66
N MET A 117 14.30 -4.64 -5.60
CA MET A 117 13.13 -4.58 -6.48
C MET A 117 12.33 -3.29 -6.25
N LYS A 118 12.06 -2.93 -4.99
CA LYS A 118 11.37 -1.69 -4.61
C LYS A 118 12.09 -0.44 -5.15
N GLU A 119 13.42 -0.42 -5.10
CA GLU A 119 14.22 0.69 -5.63
C GLU A 119 14.08 0.83 -7.14
N VAL A 120 14.13 -0.28 -7.88
CA VAL A 120 13.93 -0.27 -9.34
C VAL A 120 12.54 0.25 -9.69
N ALA A 121 11.49 -0.23 -9.01
CA ALA A 121 10.12 0.20 -9.21
C ALA A 121 9.92 1.69 -8.88
N ALA A 122 10.49 2.18 -7.78
CA ALA A 122 10.45 3.59 -7.40
C ALA A 122 11.14 4.49 -8.44
N LYS A 123 12.32 4.10 -8.91
CA LYS A 123 13.04 4.83 -9.98
C LYS A 123 12.22 4.94 -11.27
N ARG A 124 11.42 3.92 -11.60
CA ARG A 124 10.49 3.96 -12.75
C ARG A 124 9.43 5.04 -12.54
N LEU A 125 8.77 5.08 -11.37
CA LEU A 125 7.80 6.12 -11.03
C LEU A 125 8.43 7.53 -11.13
N ILE A 126 9.61 7.74 -10.48
CA ILE A 126 10.30 9.03 -10.45
C ILE A 126 10.65 9.53 -11.86
N ARG A 127 11.05 8.62 -12.76
CA ARG A 127 11.38 9.00 -14.14
C ARG A 127 10.18 9.32 -15.02
N ALA A 128 9.03 8.72 -14.72
CA ALA A 128 7.82 8.88 -15.53
C ALA A 128 6.93 10.04 -15.06
N ALA A 129 6.92 10.33 -13.78
CA ALA A 129 6.12 11.41 -13.21
C ALA A 129 6.81 12.78 -13.38
N SER A 130 6.01 13.83 -13.53
CA SER A 130 6.51 15.19 -13.70
C SER A 130 7.20 15.75 -12.45
N ASP A 131 6.71 15.40 -11.26
CA ASP A 131 7.25 15.81 -9.96
C ASP A 131 6.99 14.68 -8.95
N ALA A 132 8.02 13.95 -8.58
CA ALA A 132 7.90 12.85 -7.63
C ALA A 132 9.12 12.76 -6.70
N THR A 133 8.84 12.56 -5.42
CA THR A 133 9.83 12.39 -4.35
C THR A 133 9.69 10.98 -3.76
N ASP A 134 10.81 10.26 -3.64
CA ASP A 134 10.90 8.95 -3.02
C ASP A 134 11.64 9.02 -1.68
N GLN A 135 11.06 8.45 -0.63
CA GLN A 135 11.66 8.39 0.70
C GLN A 135 11.41 7.02 1.34
N ILE A 136 12.43 6.50 2.03
CA ILE A 136 12.35 5.23 2.75
C ILE A 136 12.01 5.49 4.22
N ILE A 137 11.04 4.74 4.75
CA ILE A 137 10.72 4.69 6.18
C ILE A 137 11.50 3.52 6.80
N PRO A 138 12.48 3.80 7.67
CA PRO A 138 13.32 2.76 8.26
C PRO A 138 12.52 1.88 9.24
N ASN A 139 12.90 0.59 9.32
CA ASN A 139 12.33 -0.38 10.25
C ASN A 139 10.80 -0.51 10.16
N ALA A 140 10.22 -0.30 8.98
CA ALA A 140 8.79 -0.40 8.74
C ALA A 140 8.49 -1.42 7.63
N GLY A 141 7.45 -2.20 7.82
CA GLY A 141 6.87 -3.08 6.82
C GLY A 141 5.86 -2.34 5.94
N HIS A 142 5.08 -3.09 5.17
CA HIS A 142 4.13 -2.53 4.19
C HIS A 142 3.11 -1.55 4.81
N ASN A 143 2.68 -1.78 6.04
CA ASN A 143 1.73 -0.92 6.72
C ASN A 143 2.44 0.23 7.45
N LEU A 144 3.11 1.11 6.70
CA LEU A 144 3.91 2.22 7.21
C LEU A 144 3.24 3.04 8.30
N HIS A 145 1.95 3.34 8.11
CA HIS A 145 1.15 4.15 9.03
C HIS A 145 0.86 3.45 10.36
N ILE A 146 1.04 2.12 10.42
CA ILE A 146 0.94 1.31 11.63
C ILE A 146 2.31 1.18 12.29
N ASP A 147 3.32 0.82 11.49
CA ASP A 147 4.65 0.52 12.01
C ASP A 147 5.41 1.77 12.47
N ALA A 148 5.28 2.88 11.72
CA ALA A 148 6.01 4.12 11.95
C ALA A 148 5.13 5.39 11.84
N PRO A 149 4.00 5.50 12.57
CA PRO A 149 3.00 6.56 12.38
C PRO A 149 3.57 7.97 12.52
N HIS A 150 4.46 8.20 13.49
CA HIS A 150 5.07 9.51 13.71
C HIS A 150 6.03 9.90 12.59
N GLU A 151 6.86 8.96 12.12
CA GLU A 151 7.79 9.22 11.02
C GLU A 151 7.03 9.49 9.72
N VAL A 152 6.02 8.69 9.40
CA VAL A 152 5.14 8.91 8.24
C VAL A 152 4.48 10.28 8.31
N ALA A 153 3.87 10.63 9.45
CA ALA A 153 3.23 11.94 9.64
C ALA A 153 4.21 13.10 9.46
N ASN A 154 5.42 12.99 10.02
CA ASN A 154 6.46 14.01 9.91
C ASN A 154 6.94 14.19 8.46
N ARG A 155 7.15 13.09 7.71
CA ARG A 155 7.53 13.14 6.29
C ARG A 155 6.46 13.81 5.46
N ILE A 156 5.20 13.41 5.64
CA ILE A 156 4.05 14.01 4.96
C ILE A 156 3.96 15.51 5.27
N LYS A 157 4.03 15.90 6.55
CA LYS A 157 3.96 17.31 6.96
C LYS A 157 5.05 18.15 6.29
N LYS A 158 6.30 17.71 6.36
CA LYS A 158 7.42 18.41 5.73
C LYS A 158 7.25 18.54 4.22
N TRP A 159 6.79 17.48 3.57
CA TRP A 159 6.57 17.50 2.13
C TRP A 159 5.43 18.44 1.74
N ILE A 160 4.33 18.47 2.48
CA ILE A 160 3.22 19.41 2.26
C ILE A 160 3.68 20.86 2.43
N GLU A 161 4.53 21.16 3.42
CA GLU A 161 5.05 22.50 3.64
C GLU A 161 5.84 23.03 2.44
N VAL A 162 6.58 22.17 1.76
CA VAL A 162 7.32 22.52 0.53
C VAL A 162 6.37 22.75 -0.65
N HIS A 163 5.32 21.94 -0.75
CA HIS A 163 4.41 21.95 -1.92
C HIS A 163 3.11 22.76 -1.70
N LYS A 164 2.94 23.44 -0.57
CA LYS A 164 1.70 24.18 -0.23
C LYS A 164 1.30 25.27 -1.21
N ASN A 165 2.22 25.77 -2.03
CA ASN A 165 1.95 26.80 -3.03
C ASN A 165 1.66 26.22 -4.42
N TYR A 166 1.80 24.90 -4.60
CA TYR A 166 1.61 24.24 -5.89
C TYR A 166 0.23 24.51 -6.50
N ASP A 167 -0.83 24.36 -5.71
CA ASP A 167 -2.20 24.59 -6.15
C ASP A 167 -2.47 26.05 -6.50
N ARG A 168 -1.87 27.00 -5.77
CA ARG A 168 -2.06 28.44 -6.02
C ARG A 168 -1.45 28.88 -7.36
N GLU A 169 -0.34 28.31 -7.75
CA GLU A 169 0.32 28.63 -9.02
C GLU A 169 -0.39 27.95 -10.21
N ASN A 170 -0.83 26.71 -10.04
CA ASN A 170 -1.56 25.99 -11.08
C ASN A 170 -2.97 26.53 -11.31
N LEU A 171 -3.69 26.93 -10.26
CA LEU A 171 -4.97 27.63 -10.39
C LEU A 171 -4.84 28.94 -11.17
N LYS A 172 -3.74 29.71 -10.97
CA LYS A 172 -3.47 30.92 -11.76
C LYS A 172 -3.22 30.61 -13.23
N ARG A 173 -2.56 29.49 -13.55
CA ARG A 173 -2.30 29.08 -14.95
C ARG A 173 -3.56 28.60 -15.66
N ARG A 174 -4.51 27.97 -14.97
CA ARG A 174 -5.80 27.52 -15.54
C ARG A 174 -6.74 28.69 -15.86
N ASN A 175 -6.70 29.77 -15.08
CA ASN A 175 -7.55 30.95 -15.26
C ASN A 175 -7.02 31.95 -16.33
N VAL A 176 -5.94 31.65 -17.04
CA VAL A 176 -5.38 32.52 -18.13
C VAL A 176 -6.02 32.18 -19.47
N TRP A 177 -6.89 31.14 -19.55
CA TRP A 177 -7.54 30.71 -20.80
C TRP A 177 -9.06 30.97 -20.85
N GLU A 178 -9.60 31.72 -19.88
CA GLU A 178 -10.93 32.35 -19.95
C GLU A 178 -10.78 33.84 -20.27
#